data_95a45017015a99703584345ae24c26c7
#
_entry.id   95a45017015a99703584345ae24c26c7
#
_cell.length_a   1.000
_cell.length_b   1.000
_cell.length_c   1.000
_cell.angle_alpha   90.00
_cell.angle_beta   90.00
_cell.angle_gamma   90.00
#
_symmetry.space_group_name_H-M   'P 1'
#
loop_
_entity.id
_entity.type
_entity.pdbx_description
1 polymer ?
#
loop_
_entity_poly.entity_id
_entity_poly.type
_entity_poly.pdbx_seq_one_letter_code
_entity_poly.pdbx_strand_id
1 'polypeptide(L)'
;MSEELAGEFVLGALEADERAAVERRMRDEPDFRRSVDAWTRRLTPLADRVAPLTPPASVWAAIHQRIGGGAPSTSRRQSEGVWLEVAPGTTLKMLHVDPVTGERTGLMRMEPGSVYPEHDHPVSEECYVLEGVVNVDGQDYRPGDYTIAPAGSRHEIIRSASGGLILLHWNAPAAPA
;
A
#
# COMPACT_ATOMS: atom_id res chain seq x y z
N MET A 1 -1.41 40.54 -6.68
CA MET A 1 -0.41 39.47 -6.42
C MET A 1 -1.01 38.06 -6.29
N SER A 2 -1.90 37.74 -5.35
CA SER A 2 -2.46 36.38 -5.25
C SER A 2 -3.42 35.99 -6.38
N GLU A 3 -4.27 36.90 -6.83
CA GLU A 3 -5.20 36.62 -7.93
C GLU A 3 -4.51 36.54 -9.29
N GLU A 4 -3.55 37.39 -9.53
CA GLU A 4 -2.72 37.42 -10.74
C GLU A 4 -1.95 36.12 -10.89
N LEU A 5 -1.25 35.67 -9.83
CA LEU A 5 -0.53 34.41 -9.79
C LEU A 5 -1.47 33.19 -10.01
N ALA A 6 -2.69 33.21 -9.49
CA ALA A 6 -3.69 32.19 -9.74
C ALA A 6 -4.11 32.15 -11.22
N GLY A 7 -4.25 33.32 -11.86
CA GLY A 7 -4.52 33.42 -13.29
C GLY A 7 -3.38 32.89 -14.15
N GLU A 8 -2.14 33.26 -13.85
CA GLU A 8 -0.93 32.78 -14.55
C GLU A 8 -0.77 31.26 -14.44
N PHE A 9 -1.05 30.71 -13.25
CA PHE A 9 -1.04 29.27 -13.05
C PHE A 9 -2.06 28.55 -13.95
N VAL A 10 -3.30 29.03 -14.01
CA VAL A 10 -4.38 28.43 -14.82
C VAL A 10 -4.08 28.57 -16.32
N LEU A 11 -3.46 29.67 -16.74
CA LEU A 11 -3.03 29.88 -18.12
C LEU A 11 -1.78 29.07 -18.51
N GLY A 12 -1.12 28.43 -17.54
CA GLY A 12 0.12 27.70 -17.80
C GLY A 12 1.31 28.59 -18.11
N ALA A 13 1.30 29.84 -17.66
CA ALA A 13 2.32 30.86 -17.93
C ALA A 13 3.50 30.82 -16.95
N LEU A 14 3.46 29.95 -15.93
CA LEU A 14 4.50 29.83 -14.92
C LEU A 14 5.59 28.83 -15.33
N GLU A 15 6.82 29.13 -14.96
CA GLU A 15 7.93 28.18 -15.04
C GLU A 15 7.75 27.01 -14.05
N ALA A 16 8.53 25.93 -14.22
CA ALA A 16 8.32 24.67 -13.48
C ALA A 16 8.46 24.81 -11.96
N ASP A 17 9.41 25.59 -11.49
CA ASP A 17 9.67 25.85 -10.07
C ASP A 17 8.59 26.74 -9.44
N GLU A 18 8.12 27.76 -10.14
CA GLU A 18 7.01 28.62 -9.74
C GLU A 18 5.69 27.82 -9.67
N ARG A 19 5.44 26.99 -10.68
CA ARG A 19 4.30 26.07 -10.71
C ARG A 19 4.30 25.14 -9.50
N ALA A 20 5.43 24.50 -9.18
CA ALA A 20 5.57 23.64 -8.02
C ALA A 20 5.33 24.40 -6.70
N ALA A 21 5.73 25.68 -6.62
CA ALA A 21 5.47 26.54 -5.47
C ALA A 21 3.97 26.83 -5.31
N VAL A 22 3.28 27.14 -6.41
CA VAL A 22 1.83 27.35 -6.44
C VAL A 22 1.08 26.10 -6.04
N GLU A 23 1.48 24.92 -6.53
CA GLU A 23 0.87 23.64 -6.16
C GLU A 23 1.03 23.30 -4.67
N ARG A 24 2.15 23.63 -4.05
CA ARG A 24 2.32 23.54 -2.59
C ARG A 24 1.37 24.50 -1.87
N ARG A 25 1.35 25.76 -2.30
CA ARG A 25 0.51 26.80 -1.70
C ARG A 25 -0.99 26.47 -1.76
N MET A 26 -1.45 25.86 -2.85
CA MET A 26 -2.85 25.38 -2.98
C MET A 26 -3.21 24.30 -1.96
N ARG A 27 -2.25 23.51 -1.47
CA ARG A 27 -2.48 22.51 -0.41
C ARG A 27 -2.66 23.16 0.95
N ASP A 28 -1.89 24.23 1.21
CA ASP A 28 -1.75 24.83 2.53
C ASP A 28 -2.70 26.02 2.74
N GLU A 29 -3.12 26.69 1.65
CA GLU A 29 -3.94 27.90 1.69
C GLU A 29 -5.30 27.68 0.97
N PRO A 30 -6.38 27.36 1.70
CA PRO A 30 -7.70 27.15 1.10
C PRO A 30 -8.25 28.36 0.33
N ASP A 31 -7.91 29.58 0.76
CA ASP A 31 -8.34 30.84 0.10
C ASP A 31 -7.67 30.98 -1.26
N PHE A 32 -6.38 30.69 -1.34
CA PHE A 32 -5.64 30.72 -2.59
C PHE A 32 -6.15 29.65 -3.56
N ARG A 33 -6.45 28.46 -3.06
CA ARG A 33 -7.08 27.40 -3.86
C ARG A 33 -8.41 27.86 -4.46
N ARG A 34 -9.26 28.57 -3.68
CA ARG A 34 -10.53 29.11 -4.20
C ARG A 34 -10.31 30.11 -5.33
N SER A 35 -9.26 30.94 -5.27
CA SER A 35 -8.89 31.85 -6.36
C SER A 35 -8.51 31.10 -7.63
N VAL A 36 -7.70 30.04 -7.53
CA VAL A 36 -7.34 29.17 -8.67
C VAL A 36 -8.59 28.51 -9.26
N ASP A 37 -9.48 27.95 -8.42
CA ASP A 37 -10.74 27.36 -8.86
C ASP A 37 -11.66 28.39 -9.56
N ALA A 38 -11.68 29.63 -9.10
CA ALA A 38 -12.45 30.72 -9.74
C ALA A 38 -11.90 31.05 -11.13
N TRP A 39 -10.60 31.16 -11.28
CA TRP A 39 -9.95 31.37 -12.57
C TRP A 39 -10.16 30.20 -13.51
N THR A 40 -10.04 28.96 -13.03
CA THR A 40 -10.32 27.76 -13.82
C THR A 40 -11.73 27.78 -14.39
N ARG A 41 -12.74 28.03 -13.54
CA ARG A 41 -14.15 28.13 -14.01
C ARG A 41 -14.36 29.24 -15.02
N ARG A 42 -13.68 30.38 -14.87
CA ARG A 42 -13.78 31.53 -15.77
C ARG A 42 -13.22 31.25 -17.15
N LEU A 43 -12.12 30.49 -17.21
CA LEU A 43 -11.38 30.20 -18.45
C LEU A 43 -11.83 28.90 -19.15
N THR A 44 -12.45 27.95 -18.43
CA THR A 44 -12.93 26.68 -18.99
C THR A 44 -13.77 26.84 -20.27
N PRO A 45 -14.68 27.82 -20.40
CA PRO A 45 -15.46 27.97 -21.63
C PRO A 45 -14.64 28.33 -22.89
N LEU A 46 -13.38 28.77 -22.71
CA LEU A 46 -12.48 28.98 -23.85
C LEU A 46 -11.99 27.65 -24.44
N ALA A 47 -11.87 26.62 -23.61
CA ALA A 47 -11.49 25.27 -24.06
C ALA A 47 -12.56 24.61 -24.93
N ASP A 48 -13.83 24.97 -24.76
CA ASP A 48 -14.95 24.46 -25.57
C ASP A 48 -14.86 24.87 -27.06
N ARG A 49 -14.03 25.87 -27.36
CA ARG A 49 -13.75 26.34 -28.71
C ARG A 49 -12.62 25.57 -29.41
N VAL A 50 -11.90 24.74 -28.67
CA VAL A 50 -10.81 23.91 -29.21
C VAL A 50 -11.39 22.61 -29.71
N ALA A 51 -11.14 22.26 -30.98
CA ALA A 51 -11.58 20.98 -31.50
C ALA A 51 -10.94 19.81 -30.72
N PRO A 52 -11.72 18.79 -30.33
CA PRO A 52 -11.18 17.64 -29.65
C PRO A 52 -10.10 16.94 -30.49
N LEU A 53 -8.98 16.64 -29.86
CA LEU A 53 -7.91 15.85 -30.47
C LEU A 53 -7.99 14.42 -29.92
N THR A 54 -7.95 13.44 -30.82
CA THR A 54 -7.81 12.03 -30.43
C THR A 54 -6.35 11.75 -30.14
N PRO A 55 -5.96 11.43 -28.89
CA PRO A 55 -4.57 11.12 -28.57
C PRO A 55 -4.12 9.86 -29.33
N PRO A 56 -2.85 9.76 -29.73
CA PRO A 56 -2.28 8.52 -30.21
C PRO A 56 -2.42 7.39 -29.18
N ALA A 57 -2.61 6.15 -29.63
CA ALA A 57 -2.75 4.98 -28.74
C ALA A 57 -1.54 4.81 -27.77
N SER A 58 -0.36 5.27 -28.19
CA SER A 58 0.87 5.28 -27.36
C SER A 58 0.73 6.13 -26.09
N VAL A 59 -0.08 7.19 -26.12
CA VAL A 59 -0.28 8.07 -24.94
C VAL A 59 -0.98 7.30 -23.81
N TRP A 60 -2.01 6.52 -24.15
CA TRP A 60 -2.71 5.71 -23.16
C TRP A 60 -1.82 4.61 -22.58
N ALA A 61 -1.02 3.95 -23.41
CA ALA A 61 -0.04 2.97 -22.96
C ALA A 61 1.00 3.59 -22.01
N ALA A 62 1.51 4.78 -22.34
CA ALA A 62 2.45 5.49 -21.48
C ALA A 62 1.83 5.94 -20.13
N ILE A 63 0.58 6.39 -20.15
CA ILE A 63 -0.15 6.71 -18.90
C ILE A 63 -0.29 5.47 -18.04
N HIS A 64 -0.75 4.35 -18.59
CA HIS A 64 -0.89 3.08 -17.86
C HIS A 64 0.44 2.62 -17.24
N GLN A 65 1.54 2.72 -17.97
CA GLN A 65 2.86 2.40 -17.41
C GLN A 65 3.24 3.28 -16.23
N ARG A 66 2.92 4.58 -16.30
CA ARG A 66 3.28 5.55 -15.24
C ARG A 66 2.42 5.46 -13.99
N ILE A 67 1.16 5.08 -14.12
CA ILE A 67 0.23 4.94 -12.96
C ILE A 67 0.17 3.51 -12.43
N GLY A 68 1.06 2.61 -12.91
CA GLY A 68 1.06 1.20 -12.50
C GLY A 68 -0.17 0.41 -12.97
N GLY A 69 -0.99 1.03 -13.82
CA GLY A 69 -2.17 0.38 -14.39
C GLY A 69 -1.80 -0.53 -15.54
N GLY A 70 -1.71 -1.83 -15.30
CA GLY A 70 -1.54 -2.79 -16.38
C GLY A 70 -0.57 -3.93 -16.15
N ALA A 71 0.06 -4.02 -14.97
CA ALA A 71 0.65 -5.30 -14.62
C ALA A 71 -0.48 -6.35 -14.58
N PRO A 72 -0.37 -7.44 -15.33
CA PRO A 72 -1.36 -8.51 -15.23
C PRO A 72 -1.46 -8.97 -13.78
N SER A 73 -2.67 -9.29 -13.34
CA SER A 73 -2.84 -9.87 -12.00
C SER A 73 -1.92 -11.09 -11.87
N THR A 74 -1.14 -11.13 -10.81
CA THR A 74 -0.31 -12.31 -10.49
C THR A 74 -1.15 -13.27 -9.67
N SER A 75 -1.03 -14.55 -9.97
CA SER A 75 -1.68 -15.62 -9.19
C SER A 75 -0.64 -16.65 -8.78
N ARG A 76 -0.82 -17.22 -7.61
CA ARG A 76 0.00 -18.32 -7.09
C ARG A 76 -0.90 -19.49 -6.70
N ARG A 77 -0.64 -20.65 -7.29
CA ARG A 77 -1.37 -21.87 -6.96
C ARG A 77 -0.92 -22.42 -5.61
N GLN A 78 -1.78 -23.21 -4.97
CA GLN A 78 -1.45 -23.88 -3.71
C GLN A 78 -0.16 -24.72 -3.79
N SER A 79 0.06 -25.38 -4.94
CA SER A 79 1.24 -26.20 -5.20
C SER A 79 2.52 -25.42 -5.47
N GLU A 80 2.43 -24.10 -5.70
CA GLU A 80 3.57 -23.26 -6.04
C GLU A 80 4.20 -22.64 -4.79
N GLY A 81 5.51 -22.38 -4.87
CA GLY A 81 6.29 -21.81 -3.79
C GLY A 81 6.81 -22.86 -2.82
N VAL A 82 7.70 -22.42 -1.95
CA VAL A 82 8.39 -23.28 -0.98
C VAL A 82 7.94 -22.92 0.43
N TRP A 83 7.69 -23.92 1.24
CA TRP A 83 7.52 -23.79 2.68
C TRP A 83 8.91 -23.83 3.33
N LEU A 84 9.28 -22.77 4.03
CA LEU A 84 10.54 -22.65 4.76
C LEU A 84 10.25 -22.80 6.25
N GLU A 85 10.98 -23.66 6.93
CA GLU A 85 10.90 -23.77 8.38
C GLU A 85 11.46 -22.49 9.02
N VAL A 86 10.67 -21.84 9.86
CA VAL A 86 11.02 -20.60 10.58
C VAL A 86 11.14 -20.81 12.08
N ALA A 87 10.56 -21.91 12.58
CA ALA A 87 10.74 -22.44 13.93
C ALA A 87 10.34 -23.92 13.92
N PRO A 88 10.72 -24.73 14.92
CA PRO A 88 10.33 -26.14 14.99
C PRO A 88 8.82 -26.35 14.85
N GLY A 89 8.39 -27.09 13.82
CA GLY A 89 6.97 -27.32 13.51
C GLY A 89 6.22 -26.09 13.00
N THR A 90 6.93 -25.04 12.63
CA THR A 90 6.33 -23.82 12.05
C THR A 90 7.01 -23.49 10.72
N THR A 91 6.20 -23.41 9.67
CA THR A 91 6.70 -23.11 8.31
C THR A 91 6.01 -21.86 7.75
N LEU A 92 6.77 -21.09 6.96
CA LEU A 92 6.31 -19.90 6.26
C LEU A 92 6.41 -20.10 4.75
N LYS A 93 5.37 -19.74 4.03
CA LYS A 93 5.33 -19.69 2.56
C LYS A 93 5.02 -18.29 2.10
N MET A 94 5.96 -17.67 1.39
CA MET A 94 5.73 -16.36 0.79
C MET A 94 4.78 -16.46 -0.40
N LEU A 95 3.69 -15.70 -0.37
CA LEU A 95 2.73 -15.57 -1.48
C LEU A 95 3.09 -14.42 -2.40
N HIS A 96 3.46 -13.28 -1.83
CA HIS A 96 3.78 -12.07 -2.57
C HIS A 96 4.85 -11.25 -1.84
N VAL A 97 5.67 -10.58 -2.61
CA VAL A 97 6.58 -9.52 -2.16
C VAL A 97 6.49 -8.40 -3.19
N ASP A 98 6.03 -7.24 -2.76
CA ASP A 98 6.03 -6.05 -3.63
C ASP A 98 7.47 -5.51 -3.74
N PRO A 99 8.04 -5.44 -4.95
CA PRO A 99 9.42 -5.00 -5.13
C PRO A 99 9.63 -3.49 -4.93
N VAL A 100 8.55 -2.70 -4.90
CA VAL A 100 8.60 -1.24 -4.77
C VAL A 100 8.38 -0.82 -3.32
N THR A 101 7.32 -1.33 -2.69
CA THR A 101 6.95 -0.97 -1.32
C THR A 101 7.61 -1.87 -0.27
N GLY A 102 8.06 -3.06 -0.67
CA GLY A 102 8.56 -4.09 0.24
C GLY A 102 7.46 -4.82 1.02
N GLU A 103 6.19 -4.52 0.75
CA GLU A 103 5.05 -5.24 1.34
C GLU A 103 5.13 -6.74 1.06
N ARG A 104 4.76 -7.52 2.05
CA ARG A 104 4.84 -8.97 2.01
C ARG A 104 3.54 -9.60 2.45
N THR A 105 3.18 -10.67 1.76
CA THR A 105 2.06 -11.53 2.15
C THR A 105 2.55 -12.96 2.18
N GLY A 106 2.25 -13.67 3.25
CA GLY A 106 2.67 -15.06 3.45
C GLY A 106 1.61 -15.90 4.15
N LEU A 107 1.82 -17.20 4.11
CA LEU A 107 1.08 -18.17 4.92
C LEU A 107 2.04 -18.76 5.95
N MET A 108 1.65 -18.72 7.21
CA MET A 108 2.32 -19.44 8.28
C MET A 108 1.50 -20.67 8.64
N ARG A 109 2.14 -21.83 8.64
CA ARG A 109 1.55 -23.10 9.10
C ARG A 109 2.23 -23.53 10.37
N MET A 110 1.43 -23.82 11.36
CA MET A 110 1.85 -24.36 12.65
C MET A 110 1.37 -25.80 12.77
N GLU A 111 2.26 -26.74 13.09
CA GLU A 111 1.90 -28.12 13.40
C GLU A 111 1.22 -28.22 14.80
N PRO A 112 0.43 -29.28 15.07
CA PRO A 112 -0.10 -29.50 16.39
C PRO A 112 0.99 -29.54 17.46
N GLY A 113 0.84 -28.75 18.52
CA GLY A 113 1.79 -28.64 19.62
C GLY A 113 2.99 -27.73 19.35
N SER A 114 3.08 -27.11 18.16
CA SER A 114 4.19 -26.20 17.83
C SER A 114 4.12 -24.89 18.60
N VAL A 115 5.30 -24.30 18.73
CA VAL A 115 5.52 -23.03 19.43
C VAL A 115 6.36 -22.14 18.53
N TYR A 116 5.88 -20.94 18.28
CA TYR A 116 6.66 -19.89 17.64
C TYR A 116 7.24 -18.98 18.71
N PRO A 117 8.55 -18.69 18.69
CA PRO A 117 9.21 -17.97 19.78
C PRO A 117 8.77 -16.51 19.89
N GLU A 118 9.07 -15.91 21.02
CA GLU A 118 8.91 -14.47 21.22
C GLU A 118 9.65 -13.68 20.15
N HIS A 119 9.03 -12.60 19.69
CA HIS A 119 9.61 -11.74 18.67
C HIS A 119 9.03 -10.33 18.71
N ASP A 120 9.83 -9.38 18.20
CA ASP A 120 9.46 -7.99 18.07
C ASP A 120 8.92 -7.71 16.67
N HIS A 121 8.01 -6.75 16.55
CA HIS A 121 7.48 -6.27 15.27
C HIS A 121 8.15 -4.93 14.91
N PRO A 122 9.20 -4.90 14.08
CA PRO A 122 9.81 -3.65 13.64
C PRO A 122 8.88 -2.83 12.74
N VAL A 123 7.88 -3.49 12.16
CA VAL A 123 6.81 -2.93 11.34
C VAL A 123 5.48 -3.52 11.78
N SER A 124 4.36 -2.92 11.39
CA SER A 124 3.04 -3.50 11.65
C SER A 124 2.87 -4.81 10.89
N GLU A 125 2.30 -5.82 11.57
CA GLU A 125 1.94 -7.11 11.00
C GLU A 125 0.46 -7.38 11.22
N GLU A 126 -0.21 -7.79 10.16
CA GLU A 126 -1.61 -8.20 10.15
C GLU A 126 -1.71 -9.71 10.04
N CYS A 127 -2.56 -10.30 10.87
CA CYS A 127 -2.76 -11.75 10.93
C CYS A 127 -4.24 -12.08 10.76
N TYR A 128 -4.56 -13.04 9.90
CA TYR A 128 -5.89 -13.59 9.73
C TYR A 128 -5.85 -15.11 9.84
N VAL A 129 -6.60 -15.68 10.78
CA VAL A 129 -6.63 -17.12 10.99
C VAL A 129 -7.52 -17.79 9.93
N LEU A 130 -6.93 -18.73 9.19
CA LEU A 130 -7.61 -19.51 8.14
C LEU A 130 -8.08 -20.87 8.65
N GLU A 131 -7.23 -21.55 9.44
CA GLU A 131 -7.50 -22.90 9.95
C GLU A 131 -6.94 -23.07 11.36
N GLY A 132 -7.56 -23.96 12.16
CA GLY A 132 -7.08 -24.35 13.47
C GLY A 132 -7.29 -23.33 14.56
N VAL A 133 -6.48 -23.37 15.62
CA VAL A 133 -6.51 -22.44 16.74
C VAL A 133 -5.10 -21.99 17.05
N VAL A 134 -4.92 -20.68 17.13
CA VAL A 134 -3.64 -20.04 17.47
C VAL A 134 -3.80 -19.25 18.75
N ASN A 135 -2.99 -19.53 19.75
CA ASN A 135 -2.94 -18.80 21.00
C ASN A 135 -1.83 -17.75 20.93
N VAL A 136 -2.19 -16.50 21.09
CA VAL A 136 -1.28 -15.36 21.12
C VAL A 136 -1.48 -14.63 22.45
N ASP A 137 -0.42 -14.51 23.22
CA ASP A 137 -0.41 -13.82 24.51
C ASP A 137 -1.55 -14.29 25.47
N GLY A 138 -1.85 -15.59 25.42
CA GLY A 138 -2.90 -16.21 26.26
C GLY A 138 -4.31 -16.15 25.69
N GLN A 139 -4.53 -15.51 24.54
CA GLN A 139 -5.81 -15.45 23.87
C GLN A 139 -5.88 -16.39 22.66
N ASP A 140 -6.94 -17.19 22.54
CA ASP A 140 -7.20 -18.05 21.40
C ASP A 140 -7.83 -17.29 20.25
N TYR A 141 -7.26 -17.46 19.05
CA TYR A 141 -7.78 -16.97 17.78
C TYR A 141 -8.17 -18.15 16.89
N ARG A 142 -9.31 -18.03 16.22
CA ARG A 142 -9.96 -19.09 15.43
C ARG A 142 -10.18 -18.63 13.99
N PRO A 143 -10.53 -19.54 13.06
CA PRO A 143 -10.85 -19.16 11.69
C PRO A 143 -11.86 -18.01 11.60
N GLY A 144 -11.45 -16.93 10.90
CA GLY A 144 -12.21 -15.68 10.80
C GLY A 144 -11.75 -14.57 11.73
N ASP A 145 -10.94 -14.87 12.75
CA ASP A 145 -10.39 -13.85 13.63
C ASP A 145 -9.23 -13.13 12.96
N TYR A 146 -9.13 -11.84 13.23
CA TYR A 146 -8.13 -10.94 12.70
C TYR A 146 -7.45 -10.16 13.84
N THR A 147 -6.13 -10.00 13.73
CA THR A 147 -5.35 -9.22 14.68
C THR A 147 -4.34 -8.33 13.95
N ILE A 148 -3.96 -7.23 14.59
CA ILE A 148 -2.86 -6.36 14.16
C ILE A 148 -1.86 -6.28 15.31
N ALA A 149 -0.61 -6.59 15.02
CA ALA A 149 0.54 -6.30 15.86
C ALA A 149 1.14 -4.96 15.37
N PRO A 150 1.01 -3.85 16.11
CA PRO A 150 1.56 -2.56 15.70
C PRO A 150 3.09 -2.57 15.66
N ALA A 151 3.69 -1.70 14.85
CA ALA A 151 5.13 -1.48 14.87
C ALA A 151 5.62 -1.14 16.29
N GLY A 152 6.70 -1.78 16.73
CA GLY A 152 7.25 -1.66 18.08
C GLY A 152 6.57 -2.53 19.12
N SER A 153 5.55 -3.30 18.78
CA SER A 153 4.96 -4.31 19.66
C SER A 153 5.81 -5.58 19.73
N ARG A 154 5.50 -6.43 20.70
CA ARG A 154 6.16 -7.72 20.93
C ARG A 154 5.13 -8.77 21.27
N HIS A 155 5.25 -9.96 20.71
CA HIS A 155 4.59 -11.16 21.20
C HIS A 155 5.52 -11.97 22.10
N GLU A 156 4.99 -12.51 23.20
CA GLU A 156 5.77 -13.38 24.06
C GLU A 156 6.01 -14.74 23.37
N ILE A 157 4.99 -15.56 23.25
CA ILE A 157 5.06 -16.87 22.61
C ILE A 157 3.73 -17.16 21.93
N ILE A 158 3.78 -17.56 20.68
CA ILE A 158 2.60 -18.01 19.94
C ILE A 158 2.56 -19.54 19.98
N ARG A 159 1.41 -20.13 20.27
CA ARG A 159 1.22 -21.57 20.39
C ARG A 159 0.05 -22.04 19.54
N SER A 160 0.13 -23.27 19.05
CA SER A 160 -1.00 -23.93 18.43
C SER A 160 -1.11 -25.38 18.90
N ALA A 161 -2.06 -25.65 19.79
CA ALA A 161 -2.28 -27.00 20.31
C ALA A 161 -2.80 -27.97 19.25
N SER A 162 -3.66 -27.49 18.34
CA SER A 162 -4.31 -28.28 17.29
C SER A 162 -3.69 -28.11 15.90
N GLY A 163 -2.67 -27.29 15.77
CA GLY A 163 -2.19 -26.79 14.49
C GLY A 163 -3.01 -25.58 14.00
N GLY A 164 -2.44 -24.84 13.05
CA GLY A 164 -3.09 -23.66 12.50
C GLY A 164 -2.51 -23.23 11.16
N LEU A 165 -3.30 -22.47 10.42
CA LEU A 165 -2.89 -21.79 9.20
C LEU A 165 -3.29 -20.33 9.30
N ILE A 166 -2.35 -19.43 9.11
CA ILE A 166 -2.51 -17.98 9.27
C ILE A 166 -2.07 -17.31 8.00
N LEU A 167 -2.86 -16.36 7.51
CA LEU A 167 -2.42 -15.39 6.51
C LEU A 167 -1.76 -14.22 7.24
N LEU A 168 -0.55 -13.90 6.84
CA LEU A 168 0.22 -12.77 7.34
C LEU A 168 0.40 -11.71 6.26
N HIS A 169 0.30 -10.45 6.66
CA HIS A 169 0.65 -9.31 5.80
C HIS A 169 1.46 -8.29 6.62
N TRP A 170 2.62 -7.89 6.09
CA TRP A 170 3.49 -6.91 6.75
C TRP A 170 4.35 -6.14 5.75
N ASN A 171 4.78 -4.96 6.14
CA ASN A 171 5.75 -4.17 5.38
C ASN A 171 7.18 -4.62 5.71
N ALA A 172 8.10 -4.47 4.76
CA ALA A 172 9.51 -4.56 5.10
C ALA A 172 9.91 -3.31 5.91
N PRO A 173 10.83 -3.43 6.89
CA PRO A 173 11.45 -2.24 7.46
C PRO A 173 12.06 -1.41 6.33
N ALA A 174 11.92 -0.08 6.41
CA ALA A 174 12.59 0.81 5.47
C ALA A 174 14.10 0.48 5.44
N ALA A 175 14.66 0.39 4.24
CA ALA A 175 16.11 0.22 4.12
C ALA A 175 16.79 1.36 4.90
N PRO A 176 17.84 1.08 5.68
CA PRO A 176 18.60 2.14 6.33
C PRO A 176 19.14 3.09 5.26
N ALA A 177 18.95 4.39 5.50
CA ALA A 177 19.40 5.48 4.63
C ALA A 177 20.93 5.53 4.54
#